data_dfeb73d36ebb0f9d59f4a6b3dbf7e3da
#
_entry.id   dfeb73d36ebb0f9d59f4a6b3dbf7e3da
#
_cell.length_a   1.000
_cell.length_b   1.000
_cell.length_c   1.000
_cell.angle_alpha   90.00
_cell.angle_beta   90.00
_cell.angle_gamma   90.00
#
_symmetry.space_group_name_H-M   'P 1'
#
loop_
_entity.id
_entity.type
_entity.pdbx_description
1 polymer ?
#
loop_
_entity_poly.entity_id
_entity_poly.type
_entity_poly.pdbx_seq_one_letter_code
_entity_poly.pdbx_strand_id
1 'polypeptide(L)'
;MSNIEIQNLKKSYGTHTVIKDISFTIENGSRVVILGPSGAGKTTLLRLIAGLETVSMGQISFDDTNKNVAMIFQNGGLFEHAKVKDNIILGLKKLGCTKEEINNKLIEVASLLHIESLLDRYPVSLSAGEKQRVGIARAIIRNPSVLLLDEPFSNLDEELSYALKRDLLKMQESLNMTMIVVTHNIEEAFFFSEKIGLLKDGILLEYNSIEKILDKPSCMDSLLFLFPDINRLNGKIHDKKLYIDDLYIQDIDEKDADIIMLIKREAIALDSGNITAVLEHSSIQKNGYINELKLGEYTLNCYTAHKVDTGKKNISFTDYYLFLQNGQFIYHMHK
;
A
#
# COMPACT_ATOMS: atom_id res chain seq x y z
N MET A 1 21.85 14.00 1.99
CA MET A 1 20.45 13.54 1.88
C MET A 1 20.45 12.36 0.94
N SER A 2 20.03 11.20 1.39
CA SER A 2 20.41 9.93 0.74
C SER A 2 19.23 9.28 0.06
N ASN A 3 19.22 9.23 -1.27
CA ASN A 3 18.35 8.31 -2.00
C ASN A 3 18.77 6.86 -1.70
N ILE A 4 17.82 5.94 -1.81
CA ILE A 4 18.08 4.51 -1.76
C ILE A 4 17.85 3.97 -3.16
N GLU A 5 18.92 3.50 -3.79
CA GLU A 5 18.87 2.94 -5.14
C GLU A 5 18.93 1.41 -5.06
N ILE A 6 17.94 0.78 -5.64
CA ILE A 6 17.80 -0.68 -5.73
C ILE A 6 17.95 -1.06 -7.19
N GLN A 7 18.97 -1.87 -7.53
CA GLN A 7 19.31 -2.22 -8.90
C GLN A 7 19.41 -3.74 -9.07
N ASN A 8 18.58 -4.29 -9.96
CA ASN A 8 18.54 -5.70 -10.37
C ASN A 8 18.55 -6.66 -9.15
N LEU A 9 17.83 -6.26 -8.09
CA LEU A 9 17.83 -6.95 -6.82
C LEU A 9 17.18 -8.30 -6.92
N LYS A 10 17.93 -9.34 -6.52
CA LYS A 10 17.43 -10.72 -6.44
C LYS A 10 17.79 -11.32 -5.07
N LYS A 11 16.85 -12.05 -4.49
CA LYS A 11 17.07 -12.82 -3.26
C LYS A 11 16.51 -14.21 -3.39
N SER A 12 17.37 -15.21 -3.11
CA SER A 12 17.00 -16.62 -3.07
C SER A 12 17.42 -17.22 -1.73
N TYR A 13 16.66 -18.18 -1.26
CA TYR A 13 16.96 -19.04 -0.12
C TYR A 13 17.02 -20.49 -0.66
N GLY A 14 18.24 -21.01 -0.81
CA GLY A 14 18.45 -22.28 -1.51
C GLY A 14 17.93 -22.20 -2.95
N THR A 15 17.00 -23.07 -3.32
CA THR A 15 16.37 -23.10 -4.65
C THR A 15 15.18 -22.16 -4.80
N HIS A 16 14.66 -21.60 -3.69
CA HIS A 16 13.48 -20.73 -3.71
C HIS A 16 13.86 -19.27 -3.89
N THR A 17 13.43 -18.64 -5.00
CA THR A 17 13.65 -17.23 -5.28
C THR A 17 12.46 -16.42 -4.77
N VAL A 18 12.71 -15.54 -3.79
CA VAL A 18 11.70 -14.69 -3.14
C VAL A 18 11.60 -13.34 -3.82
N ILE A 19 12.72 -12.73 -4.22
CA ILE A 19 12.76 -11.48 -4.98
C ILE A 19 13.39 -11.78 -6.35
N LYS A 20 12.70 -11.33 -7.41
CA LYS A 20 13.03 -11.68 -8.80
C LYS A 20 13.33 -10.43 -9.61
N ASP A 21 14.55 -9.92 -9.56
CA ASP A 21 15.02 -8.80 -10.40
C ASP A 21 14.15 -7.53 -10.30
N ILE A 22 14.24 -6.84 -9.18
CA ILE A 22 13.54 -5.57 -8.98
C ILE A 22 14.49 -4.38 -8.98
N SER A 23 14.07 -3.27 -9.61
CA SER A 23 14.86 -2.04 -9.68
C SER A 23 13.94 -0.84 -9.49
N PHE A 24 14.27 0.03 -8.53
CA PHE A 24 13.58 1.32 -8.29
C PHE A 24 14.41 2.19 -7.35
N THR A 25 14.05 3.47 -7.28
CA THR A 25 14.73 4.46 -6.43
C THR A 25 13.75 5.07 -5.44
N ILE A 26 14.14 5.11 -4.17
CA ILE A 26 13.42 5.78 -3.09
C ILE A 26 14.11 7.11 -2.83
N GLU A 27 13.37 8.19 -2.99
CA GLU A 27 13.88 9.54 -2.78
C GLU A 27 14.03 9.82 -1.28
N ASN A 28 15.05 10.60 -0.92
CA ASN A 28 15.26 10.99 0.47
C ASN A 28 14.08 11.80 1.01
N GLY A 29 13.67 11.52 2.25
CA GLY A 29 12.56 12.20 2.91
C GLY A 29 11.17 11.77 2.40
N SER A 30 11.09 10.87 1.40
CA SER A 30 9.82 10.40 0.85
C SER A 30 9.16 9.32 1.72
N ARG A 31 7.84 9.18 1.54
CA ARG A 31 7.03 8.10 2.09
C ARG A 31 6.71 7.10 0.99
N VAL A 32 7.23 5.89 1.13
CA VAL A 32 7.01 4.80 0.18
C VAL A 32 6.28 3.65 0.86
N VAL A 33 5.26 3.13 0.20
CA VAL A 33 4.59 1.91 0.65
C VAL A 33 4.85 0.79 -0.36
N ILE A 34 5.29 -0.36 0.12
CA ILE A 34 5.34 -1.60 -0.67
C ILE A 34 4.12 -2.43 -0.30
N LEU A 35 3.17 -2.46 -1.21
CA LEU A 35 1.92 -3.17 -1.09
C LEU A 35 2.03 -4.54 -1.78
N GLY A 36 1.55 -5.60 -1.12
CA GLY A 36 1.61 -6.94 -1.70
C GLY A 36 0.91 -7.99 -0.84
N PRO A 37 0.48 -9.13 -1.39
CA PRO A 37 -0.09 -10.23 -0.63
C PRO A 37 0.93 -10.84 0.33
N SER A 38 0.46 -11.66 1.27
CA SER A 38 1.34 -12.45 2.13
C SER A 38 2.24 -13.36 1.27
N GLY A 39 3.53 -13.43 1.62
CA GLY A 39 4.50 -14.21 0.83
C GLY A 39 5.09 -13.51 -0.41
N ALA A 40 4.65 -12.31 -0.77
CA ALA A 40 5.17 -11.57 -1.94
C ALA A 40 6.65 -11.17 -1.85
N GLY A 41 7.27 -11.25 -0.66
CA GLY A 41 8.67 -10.87 -0.44
C GLY A 41 8.86 -9.53 0.26
N LYS A 42 7.79 -8.86 0.73
CA LYS A 42 7.83 -7.53 1.37
C LYS A 42 8.81 -7.43 2.55
N THR A 43 8.66 -8.31 3.55
CA THR A 43 9.56 -8.39 4.71
C THR A 43 10.99 -8.69 4.31
N THR A 44 11.19 -9.55 3.29
CA THR A 44 12.52 -9.84 2.75
C THR A 44 13.15 -8.60 2.14
N LEU A 45 12.40 -7.82 1.38
CA LEU A 45 12.85 -6.55 0.80
C LEU A 45 13.26 -5.56 1.91
N LEU A 46 12.44 -5.39 2.96
CA LEU A 46 12.80 -4.53 4.09
C LEU A 46 14.08 -4.99 4.79
N ARG A 47 14.24 -6.31 5.02
CA ARG A 47 15.46 -6.87 5.66
C ARG A 47 16.70 -6.65 4.80
N LEU A 48 16.59 -6.73 3.48
CA LEU A 48 17.67 -6.41 2.55
C LEU A 48 18.05 -4.93 2.62
N ILE A 49 17.07 -4.01 2.62
CA ILE A 49 17.31 -2.57 2.79
C ILE A 49 17.93 -2.27 4.15
N ALA A 50 17.49 -2.94 5.21
CA ALA A 50 18.05 -2.82 6.56
C ALA A 50 19.48 -3.36 6.70
N GLY A 51 19.97 -4.12 5.70
CA GLY A 51 21.25 -4.83 5.79
C GLY A 51 21.24 -6.03 6.75
N LEU A 52 20.05 -6.54 7.11
CA LEU A 52 19.86 -7.71 7.95
C LEU A 52 19.94 -9.02 7.15
N GLU A 53 19.87 -8.91 5.83
CA GLU A 53 20.00 -10.01 4.88
C GLU A 53 21.00 -9.64 3.79
N THR A 54 21.64 -10.64 3.20
CA THR A 54 22.54 -10.45 2.07
C THR A 54 21.80 -10.61 0.76
N VAL A 55 22.10 -9.76 -0.22
CA VAL A 55 21.56 -9.89 -1.58
C VAL A 55 22.15 -11.13 -2.27
N SER A 56 21.35 -11.80 -3.11
CA SER A 56 21.86 -12.90 -3.96
C SER A 56 22.46 -12.38 -5.26
N MET A 57 21.84 -11.35 -5.85
CA MET A 57 22.34 -10.63 -7.04
C MET A 57 21.82 -9.17 -6.98
N GLY A 58 22.48 -8.29 -7.75
CA GLY A 58 22.17 -6.86 -7.76
C GLY A 58 22.76 -6.12 -6.56
N GLN A 59 22.25 -4.92 -6.29
CA GLN A 59 22.77 -4.10 -5.21
C GLN A 59 21.71 -3.17 -4.63
N ILE A 60 21.95 -2.75 -3.39
CA ILE A 60 21.24 -1.66 -2.72
C ILE A 60 22.29 -0.65 -2.30
N SER A 61 22.20 0.57 -2.82
CA SER A 61 23.11 1.66 -2.50
C SER A 61 22.37 2.81 -1.84
N PHE A 62 23.11 3.54 -1.00
CA PHE A 62 22.67 4.75 -0.33
C PHE A 62 23.66 5.84 -0.71
N ASP A 63 23.17 7.01 -1.09
CA ASP A 63 24.03 8.15 -1.46
C ASP A 63 24.88 8.65 -0.27
N ASP A 64 24.43 8.37 0.97
CA ASP A 64 25.14 8.75 2.19
C ASP A 64 25.79 7.53 2.86
N THR A 65 27.07 7.65 3.17
CA THR A 65 27.84 6.63 3.90
C THR A 65 27.42 6.48 5.37
N ASN A 66 26.83 7.54 5.97
CA ASN A 66 26.35 7.57 7.36
C ASN A 66 24.89 7.13 7.52
N LYS A 67 24.44 6.14 6.75
CA LYS A 67 23.09 5.62 6.81
C LYS A 67 22.75 5.13 8.24
N ASN A 68 21.76 5.76 8.84
CA ASN A 68 21.17 5.31 10.09
C ASN A 68 19.78 4.73 9.79
N VAL A 69 19.73 3.42 9.57
CA VAL A 69 18.49 2.70 9.26
C VAL A 69 17.93 2.09 10.53
N ALA A 70 16.66 2.34 10.80
CA ALA A 70 15.93 1.66 11.87
C ALA A 70 14.80 0.81 11.27
N MET A 71 14.56 -0.38 11.83
CA MET A 71 13.50 -1.26 11.41
C MET A 71 12.61 -1.64 12.59
N ILE A 72 11.30 -1.59 12.36
CA ILE A 72 10.29 -2.04 13.29
C ILE A 72 9.68 -3.32 12.71
N PHE A 73 9.76 -4.40 13.47
CA PHE A 73 9.19 -5.70 13.12
C PHE A 73 7.72 -5.77 13.51
N GLN A 74 6.94 -6.57 12.83
CA GLN A 74 5.51 -6.79 13.04
C GLN A 74 5.13 -7.01 14.54
N ASN A 75 5.95 -7.71 15.31
CA ASN A 75 5.70 -8.02 16.73
C ASN A 75 6.36 -7.02 17.70
N GLY A 76 6.82 -5.84 17.23
CA GLY A 76 7.48 -4.82 18.05
C GLY A 76 8.85 -5.23 18.60
N GLY A 77 9.09 -6.52 18.82
CA GLY A 77 10.37 -7.10 19.28
C GLY A 77 10.88 -6.52 20.61
N LEU A 78 10.00 -6.19 21.55
CA LEU A 78 10.37 -5.62 22.85
C LEU A 78 10.99 -6.68 23.76
N PHE A 79 11.93 -6.25 24.61
CA PHE A 79 12.51 -7.10 25.65
C PHE A 79 11.56 -7.15 26.84
N GLU A 80 10.85 -8.26 27.02
CA GLU A 80 9.80 -8.42 28.04
C GLU A 80 10.33 -8.28 29.50
N HIS A 81 11.61 -8.58 29.73
CA HIS A 81 12.28 -8.48 31.02
C HIS A 81 12.81 -7.07 31.35
N ALA A 82 12.69 -6.11 30.43
CA ALA A 82 13.16 -4.75 30.61
C ALA A 82 11.97 -3.78 30.62
N LYS A 83 12.04 -2.72 31.43
CA LYS A 83 11.02 -1.65 31.41
C LYS A 83 10.96 -0.96 30.06
N VAL A 84 9.84 -0.28 29.78
CA VAL A 84 9.64 0.50 28.57
C VAL A 84 10.79 1.49 28.34
N LYS A 85 11.13 2.30 29.33
CA LYS A 85 12.27 3.23 29.23
C LYS A 85 13.58 2.55 28.85
N ASP A 86 13.86 1.37 29.41
CA ASP A 86 15.09 0.62 29.12
C ASP A 86 15.10 0.04 27.73
N ASN A 87 13.92 -0.39 27.22
CA ASN A 87 13.74 -0.80 25.84
C ASN A 87 14.05 0.34 24.88
N ILE A 88 13.53 1.53 25.15
CA ILE A 88 13.67 2.71 24.27
C ILE A 88 15.14 3.16 24.22
N ILE A 89 15.79 3.36 25.37
CA ILE A 89 17.15 3.90 25.44
C ILE A 89 18.25 2.92 25.02
N LEU A 90 17.91 1.64 24.80
CA LEU A 90 18.91 0.61 24.48
C LEU A 90 19.76 1.00 23.27
N GLY A 91 19.15 1.63 22.25
CA GLY A 91 19.84 2.08 21.06
C GLY A 91 20.88 3.17 21.31
N LEU A 92 20.74 3.97 22.38
CA LEU A 92 21.66 5.07 22.74
C LEU A 92 22.84 4.63 23.60
N LYS A 93 22.71 3.53 24.37
CA LYS A 93 23.76 3.07 25.32
C LYS A 93 25.11 2.81 24.63
N LYS A 94 25.11 2.49 23.32
CA LYS A 94 26.33 2.22 22.55
C LYS A 94 26.91 3.44 21.85
N LEU A 95 26.24 4.60 21.90
CA LEU A 95 26.63 5.81 21.18
C LEU A 95 27.44 6.80 22.03
N GLY A 96 27.77 6.44 23.28
CA GLY A 96 28.55 7.30 24.15
C GLY A 96 27.79 8.54 24.67
N CYS A 97 26.47 8.59 24.55
CA CYS A 97 25.65 9.69 25.07
C CYS A 97 25.73 9.79 26.61
N THR A 98 25.73 11.00 27.13
CA THR A 98 25.64 11.27 28.55
C THR A 98 24.27 10.85 29.13
N LYS A 99 24.17 10.67 30.43
CA LYS A 99 22.87 10.35 31.07
C LYS A 99 21.83 11.44 30.86
N GLU A 100 22.24 12.70 30.79
CA GLU A 100 21.36 13.84 30.58
C GLU A 100 20.83 13.85 29.14
N GLU A 101 21.67 13.65 28.15
CA GLU A 101 21.27 13.54 26.73
C GLU A 101 20.30 12.38 26.49
N ILE A 102 20.56 11.22 27.12
CA ILE A 102 19.67 10.06 27.05
C ILE A 102 18.31 10.39 27.64
N ASN A 103 18.26 11.04 28.81
CA ASN A 103 17.02 11.39 29.47
C ASN A 103 16.21 12.42 28.67
N ASN A 104 16.86 13.44 28.12
CA ASN A 104 16.20 14.46 27.30
C ASN A 104 15.59 13.84 26.04
N LYS A 105 16.34 12.99 25.32
CA LYS A 105 15.81 12.26 24.14
C LYS A 105 14.69 11.30 24.50
N LEU A 106 14.76 10.63 25.66
CA LEU A 106 13.71 9.73 26.12
C LEU A 106 12.40 10.49 26.36
N ILE A 107 12.47 11.63 27.03
CA ILE A 107 11.29 12.49 27.30
C ILE A 107 10.70 13.00 26.00
N GLU A 108 11.54 13.50 25.08
CA GLU A 108 11.12 14.01 23.77
C GLU A 108 10.36 12.93 22.98
N VAL A 109 10.94 11.73 22.83
CA VAL A 109 10.34 10.64 22.08
C VAL A 109 9.10 10.08 22.78
N ALA A 110 9.09 10.02 24.12
CA ALA A 110 7.93 9.57 24.87
C ALA A 110 6.74 10.52 24.71
N SER A 111 7.01 11.82 24.75
CA SER A 111 5.97 12.84 24.53
C SER A 111 5.43 12.81 23.10
N LEU A 112 6.32 12.68 22.11
CA LEU A 112 5.92 12.59 20.70
C LEU A 112 4.96 11.42 20.42
N LEU A 113 5.11 10.30 21.13
CA LEU A 113 4.32 9.08 20.97
C LEU A 113 3.26 8.88 22.06
N HIS A 114 3.10 9.84 22.99
CA HIS A 114 2.13 9.82 24.09
C HIS A 114 2.27 8.56 24.98
N ILE A 115 3.50 8.21 25.36
CA ILE A 115 3.83 7.02 26.17
C ILE A 115 4.55 7.35 27.50
N GLU A 116 4.53 8.61 27.95
CA GLU A 116 5.20 9.08 29.17
C GLU A 116 4.77 8.25 30.40
N SER A 117 3.48 7.96 30.53
CA SER A 117 2.89 7.19 31.63
C SER A 117 3.27 5.70 31.60
N LEU A 118 3.86 5.23 30.50
CA LEU A 118 4.24 3.82 30.29
C LEU A 118 5.70 3.53 30.62
N LEU A 119 6.55 4.54 30.79
CA LEU A 119 8.02 4.41 30.88
C LEU A 119 8.49 3.45 31.95
N ASP A 120 7.77 3.37 33.07
CA ASP A 120 8.12 2.47 34.19
C ASP A 120 7.44 1.10 34.15
N ARG A 121 6.56 0.87 33.19
CA ARG A 121 5.87 -0.43 32.99
C ARG A 121 6.76 -1.44 32.26
N TYR A 122 6.34 -2.70 32.33
CA TYR A 122 6.92 -3.80 31.54
C TYR A 122 6.04 -4.10 30.32
N PRO A 123 6.64 -4.53 29.19
CA PRO A 123 5.89 -4.80 27.96
C PRO A 123 4.72 -5.78 28.14
N VAL A 124 4.81 -6.74 29.04
CA VAL A 124 3.73 -7.71 29.31
C VAL A 124 2.43 -7.05 29.75
N SER A 125 2.50 -5.87 30.39
CA SER A 125 1.33 -5.11 30.87
C SER A 125 0.73 -4.16 29.84
N LEU A 126 1.29 -4.08 28.63
CA LEU A 126 0.91 -3.14 27.60
C LEU A 126 -0.09 -3.76 26.61
N SER A 127 -1.03 -2.95 26.11
CA SER A 127 -1.85 -3.28 24.95
C SER A 127 -1.00 -3.41 23.68
N ALA A 128 -1.56 -3.98 22.61
CA ALA A 128 -0.88 -4.12 21.33
C ALA A 128 -0.45 -2.75 20.76
N GLY A 129 -1.32 -1.73 20.82
CA GLY A 129 -1.00 -0.38 20.39
C GLY A 129 0.08 0.31 21.20
N GLU A 130 0.07 0.13 22.55
CA GLU A 130 1.12 0.66 23.40
C GLU A 130 2.47 -0.02 23.10
N LYS A 131 2.50 -1.35 22.90
CA LYS A 131 3.70 -2.07 22.47
C LYS A 131 4.25 -1.55 21.15
N GLN A 132 3.35 -1.26 20.20
CA GLN A 132 3.74 -0.72 18.92
C GLN A 132 4.35 0.68 19.05
N ARG A 133 3.73 1.59 19.83
CA ARG A 133 4.29 2.94 20.12
C ARG A 133 5.66 2.85 20.78
N VAL A 134 5.85 1.94 21.72
CA VAL A 134 7.16 1.70 22.36
C VAL A 134 8.20 1.17 21.36
N GLY A 135 7.81 0.28 20.45
CA GLY A 135 8.66 -0.21 19.37
C GLY A 135 9.13 0.91 18.45
N ILE A 136 8.19 1.82 18.09
CA ILE A 136 8.50 3.02 17.30
C ILE A 136 9.44 3.94 18.08
N ALA A 137 9.15 4.24 19.35
CA ALA A 137 10.01 5.06 20.22
C ALA A 137 11.46 4.55 20.25
N ARG A 138 11.64 3.25 20.40
CA ARG A 138 12.97 2.60 20.38
C ARG A 138 13.68 2.73 19.03
N ALA A 139 12.94 2.73 17.93
CA ALA A 139 13.50 2.87 16.60
C ALA A 139 13.95 4.33 16.33
N ILE A 140 13.11 5.31 16.70
CA ILE A 140 13.33 6.72 16.35
C ILE A 140 14.26 7.47 17.31
N ILE A 141 14.50 6.98 18.53
CA ILE A 141 15.33 7.68 19.52
C ILE A 141 16.78 7.94 19.03
N ARG A 142 17.21 7.20 18.02
CA ARG A 142 18.51 7.37 17.35
C ARG A 142 18.49 8.36 16.20
N ASN A 143 17.37 9.04 15.95
CA ASN A 143 17.15 9.91 14.80
C ASN A 143 17.56 9.22 13.48
N PRO A 144 16.86 8.15 13.08
CA PRO A 144 17.20 7.44 11.86
C PRO A 144 16.94 8.31 10.63
N SER A 145 17.80 8.19 9.61
CA SER A 145 17.56 8.78 8.29
C SER A 145 16.53 7.97 7.50
N VAL A 146 16.40 6.67 7.80
CA VAL A 146 15.46 5.76 7.16
C VAL A 146 14.73 4.93 8.22
N LEU A 147 13.41 4.96 8.21
CA LEU A 147 12.54 4.16 9.05
C LEU A 147 11.80 3.11 8.22
N LEU A 148 12.02 1.85 8.55
CA LEU A 148 11.41 0.69 7.91
C LEU A 148 10.33 0.10 8.83
N LEU A 149 9.11 -0.09 8.32
CA LEU A 149 7.95 -0.54 9.08
C LEU A 149 7.36 -1.80 8.44
N ASP A 150 7.42 -2.92 9.15
CA ASP A 150 6.91 -4.22 8.67
C ASP A 150 5.52 -4.48 9.27
N GLU A 151 4.46 -4.29 8.47
CA GLU A 151 3.04 -4.43 8.83
C GLU A 151 2.68 -3.77 10.18
N PRO A 152 2.96 -2.46 10.36
CA PRO A 152 2.94 -1.82 11.67
C PRO A 152 1.54 -1.65 12.29
N PHE A 153 0.46 -1.94 11.55
CA PHE A 153 -0.92 -1.71 12.02
C PHE A 153 -1.75 -3.00 12.10
N SER A 154 -1.19 -4.15 11.73
CA SER A 154 -1.92 -5.42 11.55
C SER A 154 -2.60 -5.94 12.83
N ASN A 155 -2.14 -5.53 14.02
CA ASN A 155 -2.64 -6.01 15.30
C ASN A 155 -3.39 -4.93 16.10
N LEU A 156 -3.81 -3.84 15.43
CA LEU A 156 -4.49 -2.70 16.05
C LEU A 156 -5.93 -2.64 15.60
N ASP A 157 -6.83 -2.20 16.50
CA ASP A 157 -8.17 -1.79 16.10
C ASP A 157 -8.14 -0.53 15.21
N GLU A 158 -9.26 -0.24 14.54
CA GLU A 158 -9.36 0.83 13.54
C GLU A 158 -9.03 2.21 14.12
N GLU A 159 -9.50 2.51 15.36
CA GLU A 159 -9.31 3.81 16.00
C GLU A 159 -7.85 4.04 16.40
N LEU A 160 -7.23 3.05 17.07
CA LEU A 160 -5.81 3.10 17.44
C LEU A 160 -4.89 3.13 16.22
N SER A 161 -5.23 2.34 15.19
CA SER A 161 -4.51 2.34 13.91
C SER A 161 -4.53 3.74 13.28
N TYR A 162 -5.70 4.38 13.20
CA TYR A 162 -5.83 5.72 12.62
C TYR A 162 -5.03 6.78 13.41
N ALA A 163 -5.10 6.76 14.74
CA ALA A 163 -4.33 7.66 15.59
C ALA A 163 -2.83 7.50 15.36
N LEU A 164 -2.33 6.25 15.37
CA LEU A 164 -0.92 5.96 15.15
C LEU A 164 -0.45 6.35 13.75
N LYS A 165 -1.26 6.14 12.73
CA LYS A 165 -0.98 6.57 11.34
C LYS A 165 -0.74 8.07 11.27
N ARG A 166 -1.60 8.87 11.90
CA ARG A 166 -1.44 10.34 11.94
C ARG A 166 -0.18 10.78 12.70
N ASP A 167 0.12 10.13 13.82
CA ASP A 167 1.33 10.43 14.61
C ASP A 167 2.59 10.14 13.81
N LEU A 168 2.62 9.01 13.07
CA LEU A 168 3.73 8.64 12.19
C LEU A 168 3.96 9.63 11.05
N LEU A 169 2.89 10.14 10.42
CA LEU A 169 3.00 11.16 9.38
C LEU A 169 3.63 12.45 9.92
N LYS A 170 3.10 12.98 11.04
CA LYS A 170 3.64 14.18 11.69
C LYS A 170 5.12 14.01 12.07
N MET A 171 5.46 12.83 12.58
CA MET A 171 6.83 12.52 12.97
C MET A 171 7.76 12.46 11.76
N GLN A 172 7.34 11.82 10.67
CA GLN A 172 8.11 11.74 9.44
C GLN A 172 8.39 13.14 8.86
N GLU A 173 7.35 14.00 8.83
CA GLU A 173 7.49 15.40 8.39
C GLU A 173 8.45 16.20 9.29
N SER A 174 8.29 16.09 10.62
CA SER A 174 9.14 16.83 11.57
C SER A 174 10.60 16.41 11.57
N LEU A 175 10.89 15.12 11.36
CA LEU A 175 12.23 14.57 11.33
C LEU A 175 12.84 14.51 9.93
N ASN A 176 12.06 14.82 8.88
CA ASN A 176 12.46 14.75 7.47
C ASN A 176 13.16 13.42 7.11
N MET A 177 12.67 12.31 7.66
CA MET A 177 13.22 10.98 7.42
C MET A 177 12.51 10.25 6.29
N THR A 178 13.24 9.40 5.57
CA THR A 178 12.62 8.48 4.60
C THR A 178 11.85 7.41 5.35
N MET A 179 10.58 7.17 4.98
CA MET A 179 9.74 6.15 5.59
C MET A 179 9.34 5.10 4.55
N ILE A 180 9.59 3.84 4.85
CA ILE A 180 9.20 2.71 4.00
C ILE A 180 8.30 1.79 4.83
N VAL A 181 7.05 1.67 4.39
CA VAL A 181 6.04 0.82 5.02
C VAL A 181 5.76 -0.37 4.12
N VAL A 182 5.75 -1.58 4.65
CA VAL A 182 5.18 -2.72 3.93
C VAL A 182 3.87 -3.12 4.55
N THR A 183 2.88 -3.39 3.73
CA THR A 183 1.54 -3.78 4.14
C THR A 183 0.86 -4.62 3.06
N HIS A 184 -0.21 -5.32 3.44
CA HIS A 184 -1.16 -5.94 2.53
C HIS A 184 -2.49 -5.17 2.47
N ASN A 185 -2.62 -4.08 3.23
CA ASN A 185 -3.83 -3.27 3.33
C ASN A 185 -3.75 -2.08 2.35
N ILE A 186 -4.68 -2.03 1.41
CA ILE A 186 -4.76 -1.00 0.36
C ILE A 186 -5.06 0.39 0.95
N GLU A 187 -5.92 0.46 1.98
CA GLU A 187 -6.26 1.74 2.64
C GLU A 187 -5.04 2.34 3.34
N GLU A 188 -4.19 1.51 3.94
CA GLU A 188 -2.92 1.96 4.52
C GLU A 188 -1.99 2.49 3.45
N ALA A 189 -1.91 1.81 2.30
CA ALA A 189 -1.09 2.24 1.20
C ALA A 189 -1.54 3.62 0.67
N PHE A 190 -2.83 3.83 0.50
CA PHE A 190 -3.40 5.12 0.07
C PHE A 190 -3.21 6.22 1.11
N PHE A 191 -3.25 5.87 2.41
CA PHE A 191 -3.08 6.84 3.48
C PHE A 191 -1.65 7.37 3.62
N PHE A 192 -0.64 6.50 3.44
CA PHE A 192 0.76 6.84 3.71
C PHE A 192 1.57 7.26 2.51
N SER A 193 1.26 6.75 1.32
CA SER A 193 2.22 6.79 0.23
C SER A 193 2.23 8.11 -0.54
N GLU A 194 3.43 8.57 -0.83
CA GLU A 194 3.72 9.44 -1.98
C GLU A 194 3.97 8.59 -3.22
N LYS A 195 4.61 7.41 -3.03
CA LYS A 195 4.79 6.39 -4.06
C LYS A 195 4.42 5.02 -3.52
N ILE A 196 3.78 4.21 -4.35
CA ILE A 196 3.44 2.82 -4.05
C ILE A 196 4.24 1.89 -4.96
N GLY A 197 4.87 0.87 -4.35
CA GLY A 197 5.39 -0.28 -5.06
C GLY A 197 4.44 -1.47 -4.91
N LEU A 198 3.92 -1.97 -6.02
CA LEU A 198 3.07 -3.17 -6.04
C LEU A 198 3.94 -4.40 -6.21
N LEU A 199 4.11 -5.17 -5.15
CA LEU A 199 4.94 -6.38 -5.13
C LEU A 199 4.07 -7.64 -5.16
N LYS A 200 4.22 -8.47 -6.21
CA LYS A 200 3.51 -9.74 -6.37
C LYS A 200 4.48 -10.82 -6.82
N ASP A 201 4.48 -11.95 -6.14
CA ASP A 201 5.32 -13.12 -6.47
C ASP A 201 6.82 -12.79 -6.68
N GLY A 202 7.34 -11.85 -5.89
CA GLY A 202 8.73 -11.38 -5.97
C GLY A 202 9.04 -10.44 -7.13
N ILE A 203 8.02 -9.96 -7.84
CA ILE A 203 8.12 -9.02 -8.97
C ILE A 203 7.48 -7.70 -8.57
N LEU A 204 8.13 -6.59 -8.88
CA LEU A 204 7.58 -5.25 -8.74
C LEU A 204 6.77 -4.92 -10.01
N LEU A 205 5.43 -5.01 -9.91
CA LEU A 205 4.52 -4.74 -11.01
C LEU A 205 4.47 -3.26 -11.38
N GLU A 206 4.55 -2.40 -10.36
CA GLU A 206 4.38 -0.96 -10.49
C GLU A 206 5.16 -0.25 -9.39
N TYR A 207 5.73 0.93 -9.68
CA TYR A 207 6.30 1.84 -8.68
C TYR A 207 6.07 3.28 -9.10
N ASN A 208 5.04 3.91 -8.57
CA ASN A 208 4.67 5.29 -8.93
C ASN A 208 3.80 5.94 -7.84
N SER A 209 3.45 7.24 -8.01
CA SER A 209 2.37 7.84 -7.21
C SER A 209 1.03 7.19 -7.56
N ILE A 210 0.09 7.22 -6.60
CA ILE A 210 -1.23 6.60 -6.79
C ILE A 210 -1.97 7.24 -7.97
N GLU A 211 -1.87 8.56 -8.11
CA GLU A 211 -2.52 9.30 -9.19
C GLU A 211 -2.04 8.82 -10.56
N LYS A 212 -0.72 8.60 -10.72
CA LYS A 212 -0.15 8.09 -11.98
C LYS A 212 -0.57 6.66 -12.28
N ILE A 213 -0.64 5.81 -11.24
CA ILE A 213 -1.11 4.43 -11.41
C ILE A 213 -2.58 4.41 -11.82
N LEU A 214 -3.41 5.31 -11.24
CA LEU A 214 -4.83 5.42 -11.58
C LEU A 214 -5.07 6.10 -12.93
N ASP A 215 -4.20 6.98 -13.36
CA ASP A 215 -4.30 7.63 -14.68
C ASP A 215 -3.82 6.72 -15.80
N LYS A 216 -2.63 6.14 -15.64
CA LYS A 216 -1.97 5.31 -16.65
C LYS A 216 -1.24 4.13 -16.00
N PRO A 217 -1.93 3.04 -15.67
CA PRO A 217 -1.33 1.85 -15.10
C PRO A 217 -0.35 1.19 -16.07
N SER A 218 0.77 0.67 -15.56
CA SER A 218 1.78 -0.01 -16.39
C SER A 218 1.26 -1.33 -16.95
N CYS A 219 0.37 -2.01 -16.22
CA CYS A 219 -0.26 -3.25 -16.65
C CYS A 219 -1.63 -3.45 -15.97
N MET A 220 -2.44 -4.35 -16.53
CA MET A 220 -3.75 -4.71 -15.99
C MET A 220 -3.66 -5.24 -14.55
N ASP A 221 -2.62 -6.02 -14.24
CA ASP A 221 -2.43 -6.62 -12.91
C ASP A 221 -2.29 -5.57 -11.80
N SER A 222 -1.79 -4.36 -12.11
CA SER A 222 -1.71 -3.25 -11.16
C SER A 222 -3.10 -2.81 -10.68
N LEU A 223 -4.06 -2.67 -11.58
CA LEU A 223 -5.44 -2.33 -11.23
C LEU A 223 -6.18 -3.47 -10.56
N LEU A 224 -6.02 -4.71 -11.05
CA LEU A 224 -6.62 -5.89 -10.43
C LEU A 224 -6.12 -6.10 -9.00
N PHE A 225 -4.88 -5.67 -8.73
CA PHE A 225 -4.31 -5.73 -7.40
C PHE A 225 -4.89 -4.65 -6.47
N LEU A 226 -5.01 -3.41 -6.97
CA LEU A 226 -5.56 -2.28 -6.20
C LEU A 226 -7.08 -2.37 -6.01
N PHE A 227 -7.79 -2.97 -6.95
CA PHE A 227 -9.24 -3.09 -6.95
C PHE A 227 -9.65 -4.56 -7.19
N PRO A 228 -9.59 -5.43 -6.14
CA PRO A 228 -9.93 -6.85 -6.30
C PRO A 228 -11.37 -7.09 -6.82
N ASP A 229 -12.28 -6.15 -6.53
CA ASP A 229 -13.70 -6.21 -6.91
C ASP A 229 -14.01 -5.45 -8.21
N ILE A 230 -13.00 -5.11 -9.01
CA ILE A 230 -13.19 -4.40 -10.28
C ILE A 230 -13.93 -5.31 -11.28
N ASN A 231 -14.92 -4.75 -11.95
CA ASN A 231 -15.65 -5.48 -12.98
C ASN A 231 -14.77 -5.66 -14.22
N ARG A 232 -14.80 -6.87 -14.79
CA ARG A 232 -14.01 -7.22 -15.98
C ARG A 232 -14.94 -7.69 -17.09
N LEU A 233 -14.84 -7.05 -18.24
CA LEU A 233 -15.62 -7.33 -19.44
C LEU A 233 -14.67 -7.56 -20.62
N ASN A 234 -14.99 -8.53 -21.47
CA ASN A 234 -14.33 -8.66 -22.76
C ASN A 234 -15.06 -7.79 -23.80
N GLY A 235 -14.31 -7.18 -24.69
CA GLY A 235 -14.87 -6.32 -25.71
C GLY A 235 -13.97 -6.23 -26.94
N LYS A 236 -14.39 -5.43 -27.89
CA LYS A 236 -13.64 -5.14 -29.11
C LYS A 236 -13.75 -3.67 -29.47
N ILE A 237 -12.70 -3.15 -30.08
CA ILE A 237 -12.71 -1.88 -30.81
C ILE A 237 -12.78 -2.23 -32.30
N HIS A 238 -13.77 -1.69 -32.98
CA HIS A 238 -13.93 -1.88 -34.40
C HIS A 238 -14.50 -0.60 -35.06
N ASP A 239 -13.88 -0.13 -36.14
CA ASP A 239 -14.23 1.11 -36.84
C ASP A 239 -14.38 2.31 -35.88
N LYS A 240 -13.41 2.50 -34.99
CA LYS A 240 -13.40 3.56 -33.97
C LYS A 240 -14.60 3.53 -33.01
N LYS A 241 -15.18 2.38 -32.79
CA LYS A 241 -16.28 2.15 -31.85
C LYS A 241 -15.93 1.05 -30.86
N LEU A 242 -16.26 1.30 -29.62
CA LEU A 242 -16.09 0.35 -28.51
C LEU A 242 -17.36 -0.48 -28.33
N TYR A 243 -17.21 -1.80 -28.31
CA TYR A 243 -18.28 -2.75 -28.10
C TYR A 243 -17.94 -3.71 -26.94
N ILE A 244 -18.95 -4.08 -26.15
CA ILE A 244 -18.93 -5.21 -25.23
C ILE A 244 -19.92 -6.23 -25.81
N ASP A 245 -19.45 -7.39 -26.22
CA ASP A 245 -20.18 -8.29 -27.12
C ASP A 245 -20.70 -7.52 -28.35
N ASP A 246 -22.02 -7.46 -28.56
CA ASP A 246 -22.65 -6.68 -29.64
C ASP A 246 -23.21 -5.32 -29.16
N LEU A 247 -22.97 -4.96 -27.90
CA LEU A 247 -23.45 -3.72 -27.31
C LEU A 247 -22.49 -2.59 -27.59
N TYR A 248 -22.93 -1.57 -28.34
CA TYR A 248 -22.19 -0.33 -28.55
C TYR A 248 -22.10 0.48 -27.25
N ILE A 249 -20.89 0.87 -26.86
CA ILE A 249 -20.60 1.67 -25.67
C ILE A 249 -20.40 3.15 -26.04
N GLN A 250 -19.41 3.43 -26.89
CA GLN A 250 -19.11 4.79 -27.36
C GLN A 250 -18.14 4.79 -28.55
N ASP A 251 -17.97 5.97 -29.17
CA ASP A 251 -16.88 6.20 -30.12
C ASP A 251 -15.56 6.34 -29.38
N ILE A 252 -14.49 5.83 -29.99
CA ILE A 252 -13.13 5.85 -29.41
C ILE A 252 -12.10 5.99 -30.54
N ASP A 253 -11.09 6.87 -30.34
CA ASP A 253 -10.04 7.08 -31.36
C ASP A 253 -8.84 6.15 -31.12
N GLU A 254 -9.12 4.84 -31.09
CA GLU A 254 -8.14 3.79 -30.94
C GLU A 254 -8.21 2.78 -32.10
N LYS A 255 -7.16 1.99 -32.28
CA LYS A 255 -7.09 0.97 -33.34
C LYS A 255 -7.97 -0.22 -33.02
N ASP A 256 -8.43 -0.90 -34.09
CA ASP A 256 -9.16 -2.15 -33.97
C ASP A 256 -8.37 -3.18 -33.16
N ALA A 257 -8.99 -3.71 -32.12
CA ALA A 257 -8.39 -4.68 -31.22
C ALA A 257 -9.42 -5.42 -30.37
N ASP A 258 -9.10 -6.64 -29.97
CA ASP A 258 -9.80 -7.30 -28.87
C ASP A 258 -9.26 -6.76 -27.54
N ILE A 259 -10.17 -6.37 -26.65
CA ILE A 259 -9.82 -5.68 -25.41
C ILE A 259 -10.42 -6.35 -24.17
N ILE A 260 -9.84 -5.99 -23.02
CA ILE A 260 -10.43 -6.18 -21.69
C ILE A 260 -10.77 -4.79 -21.15
N MET A 261 -12.01 -4.61 -20.73
CA MET A 261 -12.49 -3.40 -20.06
C MET A 261 -12.59 -3.65 -18.56
N LEU A 262 -11.94 -2.81 -17.77
CA LEU A 262 -12.03 -2.82 -16.30
C LEU A 262 -12.83 -1.61 -15.84
N ILE A 263 -13.87 -1.86 -15.03
CA ILE A 263 -14.78 -0.82 -14.52
C ILE A 263 -14.86 -0.93 -13.00
N LYS A 264 -14.52 0.15 -12.29
CA LYS A 264 -14.72 0.20 -10.85
C LYS A 264 -16.22 0.12 -10.53
N ARG A 265 -16.57 -0.52 -9.42
CA ARG A 265 -17.98 -0.64 -9.01
C ARG A 265 -18.67 0.69 -8.75
N GLU A 266 -17.91 1.71 -8.34
CA GLU A 266 -18.36 3.09 -8.13
C GLU A 266 -18.60 3.84 -9.45
N ALA A 267 -18.04 3.34 -10.55
CA ALA A 267 -18.10 3.95 -11.88
C ALA A 267 -19.27 3.45 -12.75
N ILE A 268 -20.16 2.64 -12.18
CA ILE A 268 -21.42 2.25 -12.83
C ILE A 268 -22.53 3.12 -12.25
N ALA A 269 -23.04 4.05 -13.07
CA ALA A 269 -24.16 4.89 -12.69
C ALA A 269 -25.48 4.20 -13.09
N LEU A 270 -26.40 4.13 -12.13
CA LEU A 270 -27.76 3.62 -12.35
C LEU A 270 -28.72 4.73 -12.81
N ASP A 271 -29.80 4.32 -13.45
CA ASP A 271 -30.87 5.17 -13.99
C ASP A 271 -30.33 6.26 -14.96
N SER A 272 -29.22 5.94 -15.65
CA SER A 272 -28.55 6.80 -16.61
C SER A 272 -28.00 6.00 -17.79
N GLY A 273 -27.86 6.67 -18.95
CA GLY A 273 -27.29 6.05 -20.16
C GLY A 273 -28.25 5.14 -20.92
N ASN A 274 -27.71 4.42 -21.92
CA ASN A 274 -28.47 3.65 -22.90
C ASN A 274 -28.28 2.13 -22.76
N ILE A 275 -27.51 1.69 -21.79
CA ILE A 275 -27.23 0.27 -21.56
C ILE A 275 -28.27 -0.26 -20.59
N THR A 276 -29.00 -1.32 -20.98
CA THR A 276 -30.00 -1.94 -20.10
C THR A 276 -29.40 -3.16 -19.41
N ALA A 277 -29.40 -3.17 -18.08
CA ALA A 277 -29.01 -4.29 -17.23
C ALA A 277 -30.16 -4.66 -16.27
N VAL A 278 -30.10 -5.84 -15.67
CA VAL A 278 -31.09 -6.29 -14.67
C VAL A 278 -30.42 -6.33 -13.30
N LEU A 279 -30.93 -5.53 -12.35
CA LEU A 279 -30.51 -5.60 -10.96
C LEU A 279 -31.18 -6.80 -10.31
N GLU A 280 -30.38 -7.81 -9.98
CA GLU A 280 -30.86 -9.08 -9.41
C GLU A 280 -30.81 -9.09 -7.88
N HIS A 281 -29.74 -8.52 -7.31
CA HIS A 281 -29.52 -8.54 -5.87
C HIS A 281 -28.93 -7.23 -5.36
N SER A 282 -29.26 -6.89 -4.10
CA SER A 282 -28.70 -5.71 -3.41
C SER A 282 -28.36 -6.11 -1.97
N SER A 283 -27.11 -5.95 -1.57
CA SER A 283 -26.62 -6.25 -0.24
C SER A 283 -26.11 -4.99 0.47
N ILE A 284 -26.41 -4.89 1.78
CA ILE A 284 -25.97 -3.76 2.61
C ILE A 284 -24.48 -3.87 2.92
N GLN A 285 -23.78 -2.74 2.86
CA GLN A 285 -22.38 -2.57 3.26
C GLN A 285 -22.29 -1.45 4.30
N LYS A 286 -21.11 -1.29 4.95
CA LYS A 286 -20.87 -0.27 5.98
C LYS A 286 -21.30 1.16 5.53
N ASN A 287 -21.08 1.51 4.27
CA ASN A 287 -21.29 2.87 3.76
C ASN A 287 -22.32 2.97 2.61
N GLY A 288 -23.09 1.90 2.33
CA GLY A 288 -24.04 1.89 1.23
C GLY A 288 -24.46 0.49 0.82
N TYR A 289 -24.63 0.26 -0.48
CA TYR A 289 -25.12 -1.01 -1.03
C TYR A 289 -24.24 -1.47 -2.17
N ILE A 290 -23.96 -2.76 -2.24
CA ILE A 290 -23.44 -3.44 -3.42
C ILE A 290 -24.60 -4.10 -4.14
N ASN A 291 -24.74 -3.76 -5.40
CA ASN A 291 -25.79 -4.22 -6.27
C ASN A 291 -25.19 -5.11 -7.37
N GLU A 292 -25.76 -6.30 -7.56
CA GLU A 292 -25.40 -7.22 -8.63
C GLU A 292 -26.30 -6.97 -9.84
N LEU A 293 -25.67 -6.58 -10.96
CA LEU A 293 -26.32 -6.28 -12.22
C LEU A 293 -26.00 -7.35 -13.25
N LYS A 294 -27.01 -7.91 -13.89
CA LYS A 294 -26.86 -8.83 -15.01
C LYS A 294 -26.85 -8.04 -16.33
N LEU A 295 -25.74 -8.12 -17.08
CA LEU A 295 -25.57 -7.53 -18.41
C LEU A 295 -25.15 -8.65 -19.39
N GLY A 296 -26.09 -9.18 -20.18
CA GLY A 296 -25.81 -10.35 -21.00
C GLY A 296 -25.33 -11.53 -20.17
N GLU A 297 -24.13 -12.03 -20.44
CA GLU A 297 -23.50 -13.11 -19.66
C GLU A 297 -22.70 -12.61 -18.44
N TYR A 298 -22.46 -11.29 -18.34
CA TYR A 298 -21.68 -10.71 -17.26
C TYR A 298 -22.52 -10.44 -16.01
N THR A 299 -21.90 -10.63 -14.85
CA THR A 299 -22.39 -10.11 -13.58
C THR A 299 -21.49 -8.99 -13.12
N LEU A 300 -22.05 -7.78 -12.98
CA LEU A 300 -21.35 -6.57 -12.60
C LEU A 300 -21.73 -6.19 -11.17
N ASN A 301 -20.74 -5.76 -10.39
CA ASN A 301 -20.95 -5.16 -9.09
C ASN A 301 -21.00 -3.64 -9.22
N CYS A 302 -22.04 -3.02 -8.68
CA CYS A 302 -22.24 -1.57 -8.66
C CYS A 302 -22.44 -1.09 -7.23
N TYR A 303 -21.80 0.01 -6.86
CA TYR A 303 -21.97 0.63 -5.56
C TYR A 303 -23.01 1.76 -5.62
N THR A 304 -23.91 1.82 -4.62
CA THR A 304 -24.84 2.94 -4.43
C THR A 304 -24.93 3.34 -2.97
N ALA A 305 -25.11 4.65 -2.70
CA ALA A 305 -25.28 5.16 -1.33
C ALA A 305 -26.63 4.74 -0.71
N HIS A 306 -27.65 4.49 -1.53
CA HIS A 306 -29.00 4.13 -1.11
C HIS A 306 -29.41 2.81 -1.73
N LYS A 307 -30.36 2.12 -1.05
CA LYS A 307 -30.96 0.90 -1.58
C LYS A 307 -31.69 1.18 -2.89
N VAL A 308 -31.47 0.32 -3.86
CA VAL A 308 -32.14 0.37 -5.17
C VAL A 308 -33.00 -0.87 -5.34
N ASP A 309 -34.20 -0.71 -5.88
CA ASP A 309 -35.10 -1.82 -6.15
C ASP A 309 -34.62 -2.67 -7.32
N THR A 310 -34.82 -3.98 -7.19
CA THR A 310 -34.49 -4.95 -8.25
C THR A 310 -35.29 -4.71 -9.53
N GLY A 311 -34.80 -5.19 -10.65
CA GLY A 311 -35.44 -5.09 -11.97
C GLY A 311 -34.55 -4.44 -13.02
N LYS A 312 -35.16 -4.12 -14.16
CA LYS A 312 -34.44 -3.48 -15.27
C LYS A 312 -34.00 -2.08 -14.91
N LYS A 313 -32.74 -1.78 -15.20
CA LYS A 313 -32.08 -0.48 -14.97
C LYS A 313 -31.35 -0.04 -16.24
N ASN A 314 -31.41 1.24 -16.53
CA ASN A 314 -30.48 1.83 -17.47
C ASN A 314 -29.18 2.15 -16.73
N ILE A 315 -28.04 1.83 -17.33
CA ILE A 315 -26.73 2.08 -16.74
C ILE A 315 -25.82 2.82 -17.70
N SER A 316 -24.84 3.51 -17.14
CA SER A 316 -23.71 4.06 -17.87
C SER A 316 -22.41 3.81 -17.13
N PHE A 317 -21.31 3.77 -17.87
CA PHE A 317 -19.96 3.66 -17.32
C PHE A 317 -19.31 5.03 -17.32
N THR A 318 -18.88 5.50 -16.15
CA THR A 318 -18.32 6.85 -15.94
C THR A 318 -16.81 6.88 -15.85
N ASP A 319 -16.19 5.74 -15.50
CA ASP A 319 -14.75 5.58 -15.35
C ASP A 319 -14.37 4.13 -15.70
N TYR A 320 -13.53 3.92 -16.71
CA TYR A 320 -13.07 2.59 -17.09
C TYR A 320 -11.72 2.62 -17.80
N TYR A 321 -11.05 1.47 -17.76
CA TYR A 321 -9.74 1.24 -18.37
C TYR A 321 -9.84 0.18 -19.45
N LEU A 322 -9.13 0.39 -20.57
CA LEU A 322 -9.03 -0.58 -21.65
C LEU A 322 -7.60 -1.14 -21.73
N PHE A 323 -7.52 -2.45 -21.85
CA PHE A 323 -6.28 -3.19 -22.05
C PHE A 323 -6.39 -4.12 -23.24
N LEU A 324 -5.27 -4.37 -23.92
CA LEU A 324 -5.16 -5.50 -24.84
C LEU A 324 -5.27 -6.82 -24.07
N GLN A 325 -5.54 -7.91 -24.78
CA GLN A 325 -5.61 -9.26 -24.17
C GLN A 325 -4.30 -9.69 -23.50
N ASN A 326 -3.15 -9.14 -23.89
CA ASN A 326 -1.86 -9.35 -23.25
C ASN A 326 -1.64 -8.52 -21.98
N GLY A 327 -2.61 -7.73 -21.55
CA GLY A 327 -2.55 -6.86 -20.35
C GLY A 327 -1.90 -5.50 -20.57
N GLN A 328 -1.55 -5.14 -21.80
CA GLN A 328 -1.01 -3.81 -22.13
C GLN A 328 -2.13 -2.76 -22.06
N PHE A 329 -1.87 -1.66 -21.34
CA PHE A 329 -2.78 -0.52 -21.24
C PHE A 329 -2.97 0.20 -22.60
N ILE A 330 -4.20 0.57 -22.91
CA ILE A 330 -4.56 1.32 -24.12
C ILE A 330 -5.11 2.69 -23.74
N TYR A 331 -6.16 2.72 -22.91
CA TYR A 331 -7.00 3.90 -22.73
C TYR A 331 -7.63 3.95 -21.34
N HIS A 332 -7.78 5.15 -20.79
CA HIS A 332 -8.54 5.43 -19.59
C HIS A 332 -9.60 6.49 -19.87
N MET A 333 -10.86 6.16 -19.64
CA MET A 333 -11.98 7.09 -19.67
C MET A 333 -12.33 7.52 -18.26
N HIS A 334 -12.29 8.81 -18.04
CA HIS A 334 -12.74 9.42 -16.79
C HIS A 334 -13.65 10.62 -17.13
N LYS A 335 -14.90 10.61 -16.61
CA LYS A 335 -15.89 11.70 -16.79
C LYS A 335 -16.03 12.52 -15.53
#